data_b824745c189d73a3f9aec90e47724872
#
_entry.id   b824745c189d73a3f9aec90e47724872
#
_cell.length_a   1.000
_cell.length_b   1.000
_cell.length_c   1.000
_cell.angle_alpha   90.00
_cell.angle_beta   90.00
_cell.angle_gamma   90.00
#
_symmetry.space_group_name_H-M   'P 1'
#
loop_
_entity.id
_entity.type
_entity.pdbx_description
1 polymer ?
#
loop_
_entity_poly.entity_id
_entity_poly.type
_entity_poly.pdbx_seq_one_letter_code
_entity_poly.pdbx_strand_id
1 'polypeptide(L)'
;AGDRKSPAAVGQNVIQVPCGGTYIIQLEDDTRVYLNSGSTIEFPSKFSAGERRVKLQGEAYFEVTQEQGRPFYVESELLTVKVLGTVFDVKVYEEDTRVYTTLVSGSVEVTDRQGEKRKIVPGEQFSLDTKTGQSTVTTVDVEIATAWKEGIFYFKDEPLEEIMKILARWYNLDIFYAGEQMKQTVYSGKMKMYVSVEDILRKFEKSGDLHFELKGKALTVYGK
;
A
#
# COMPACT_ATOMS: atom_id res chain seq x y z
N ALA A 1 -25.92 -13.88 44.31
CA ALA A 1 -25.75 -12.67 43.45
C ALA A 1 -24.40 -12.83 42.75
N GLY A 2 -24.43 -13.21 41.48
CA GLY A 2 -23.21 -13.43 40.66
C GLY A 2 -22.86 -12.10 39.98
N ASP A 3 -21.71 -11.54 40.32
CA ASP A 3 -21.11 -10.42 39.63
C ASP A 3 -20.83 -10.79 38.16
N ARG A 4 -21.68 -10.32 37.26
CA ARG A 4 -21.35 -10.28 35.83
C ARG A 4 -20.32 -9.17 35.65
N LYS A 5 -19.02 -9.52 35.65
CA LYS A 5 -17.99 -8.62 35.13
C LYS A 5 -18.38 -8.29 33.70
N SER A 6 -18.70 -7.01 33.44
CA SER A 6 -18.79 -6.49 32.09
C SER A 6 -17.49 -6.80 31.36
N PRO A 7 -17.53 -7.26 30.09
CA PRO A 7 -16.30 -7.46 29.34
C PRO A 7 -15.55 -6.12 29.28
N ALA A 8 -14.28 -6.13 29.67
CA ALA A 8 -13.42 -4.97 29.57
C ALA A 8 -13.47 -4.47 28.12
N ALA A 9 -13.67 -3.16 27.93
CA ALA A 9 -13.66 -2.55 26.62
C ALA A 9 -12.32 -2.87 25.96
N VAL A 10 -12.34 -3.56 24.82
CA VAL A 10 -11.14 -3.86 24.05
C VAL A 10 -10.61 -2.51 23.52
N GLY A 11 -9.40 -2.13 23.96
CA GLY A 11 -8.77 -0.89 23.50
C GLY A 11 -8.54 -0.95 21.99
N GLN A 12 -8.74 0.18 21.31
CA GLN A 12 -8.36 0.36 19.91
C GLN A 12 -6.99 1.03 19.84
N ASN A 13 -6.12 0.54 18.99
CA ASN A 13 -4.82 1.13 18.67
C ASN A 13 -4.86 1.73 17.27
N VAL A 14 -4.22 2.88 17.12
CA VAL A 14 -4.04 3.54 15.82
C VAL A 14 -2.56 3.84 15.66
N ILE A 15 -1.98 3.42 14.55
CA ILE A 15 -0.60 3.75 14.18
C ILE A 15 -0.65 4.49 12.85
N GLN A 16 -0.07 5.68 12.84
CA GLN A 16 0.08 6.50 11.64
C GLN A 16 1.57 6.67 11.34
N VAL A 17 1.97 6.28 10.14
CA VAL A 17 3.35 6.43 9.64
C VAL A 17 3.47 7.77 8.92
N PRO A 18 4.41 8.64 9.34
CA PRO A 18 4.63 9.91 8.64
C PRO A 18 5.25 9.70 7.26
N CYS A 19 5.21 10.73 6.42
CA CYS A 19 5.94 10.76 5.16
C CYS A 19 7.44 10.48 5.39
N GLY A 20 8.07 9.72 4.49
CA GLY A 20 9.49 9.36 4.55
C GLY A 20 9.85 8.27 5.56
N GLY A 21 8.86 7.64 6.19
CA GLY A 21 9.06 6.56 7.14
C GLY A 21 8.40 5.26 6.70
N THR A 22 8.90 4.17 7.27
CA THR A 22 8.22 2.86 7.31
C THR A 22 8.19 2.39 8.76
N TYR A 23 7.23 1.56 9.10
CA TYR A 23 7.11 1.04 10.46
C TYR A 23 6.77 -0.44 10.44
N ILE A 24 7.27 -1.20 11.40
CA ILE A 24 6.98 -2.64 11.54
C ILE A 24 6.33 -2.85 12.90
N ILE A 25 5.19 -3.53 12.90
CA ILE A 25 4.50 -3.93 14.12
C ILE A 25 4.28 -5.44 14.15
N GLN A 26 4.21 -5.99 15.33
CA GLN A 26 3.73 -7.33 15.59
C GLN A 26 2.42 -7.23 16.36
N LEU A 27 1.38 -7.87 15.82
CA LEU A 27 0.06 -7.92 16.43
C LEU A 27 0.02 -9.02 17.51
N GLU A 28 -1.08 -9.10 18.26
CA GLU A 28 -1.21 -10.03 19.41
C GLU A 28 -1.25 -11.50 19.00
N ASP A 29 -1.51 -11.78 17.72
CA ASP A 29 -1.55 -13.11 17.10
C ASP A 29 -0.22 -13.46 16.38
N ASP A 30 0.86 -12.74 16.68
CA ASP A 30 2.17 -12.83 16.03
C ASP A 30 2.19 -12.45 14.54
N THR A 31 1.09 -11.95 13.99
CA THR A 31 1.08 -11.37 12.63
C THR A 31 2.01 -10.16 12.56
N ARG A 32 2.91 -10.13 11.57
CA ARG A 32 3.76 -8.97 11.29
C ARG A 32 3.15 -8.12 10.21
N VAL A 33 3.16 -6.82 10.45
CA VAL A 33 2.68 -5.81 9.49
C VAL A 33 3.77 -4.79 9.26
N TYR A 34 4.18 -4.64 8.01
CA TYR A 34 5.07 -3.58 7.55
C TYR A 34 4.18 -2.48 6.99
N LEU A 35 4.33 -1.26 7.47
CA LEU A 35 3.54 -0.10 7.06
C LEU A 35 4.42 0.83 6.23
N ASN A 36 3.94 1.23 5.05
CA ASN A 36 4.63 2.17 4.18
C ASN A 36 4.32 3.63 4.56
N SER A 37 5.04 4.56 3.96
CA SER A 37 4.92 6.01 4.15
C SER A 37 3.48 6.51 3.95
N GLY A 38 3.01 7.35 4.88
CA GLY A 38 1.66 7.93 4.83
C GLY A 38 0.53 6.95 5.18
N SER A 39 0.84 5.74 5.68
CA SER A 39 -0.17 4.73 6.00
C SER A 39 -0.67 4.85 7.43
N THR A 40 -1.93 4.46 7.63
CA THR A 40 -2.58 4.36 8.93
C THR A 40 -3.18 2.96 9.08
N ILE A 41 -2.93 2.33 10.22
CA ILE A 41 -3.58 1.06 10.60
C ILE A 41 -4.29 1.22 11.94
N GLU A 42 -5.52 0.69 12.02
CA GLU A 42 -6.30 0.59 13.24
C GLU A 42 -6.52 -0.89 13.57
N PHE A 43 -6.29 -1.27 14.81
CA PHE A 43 -6.47 -2.65 15.26
C PHE A 43 -6.82 -2.71 16.75
N PRO A 44 -7.58 -3.72 17.21
CA PRO A 44 -7.88 -3.89 18.62
C PRO A 44 -6.65 -4.39 19.39
N SER A 45 -6.55 -4.03 20.67
CA SER A 45 -5.49 -4.56 21.55
C SER A 45 -5.57 -6.09 21.71
N LYS A 46 -6.72 -6.68 21.44
CA LYS A 46 -6.96 -8.12 21.41
C LYS A 46 -8.05 -8.45 20.39
N PHE A 47 -7.78 -9.40 19.52
CA PHE A 47 -8.76 -9.85 18.54
C PHE A 47 -9.90 -10.67 19.18
N SER A 48 -11.04 -10.71 18.52
CA SER A 48 -12.17 -11.54 18.94
C SER A 48 -11.85 -13.04 18.81
N ALA A 49 -12.64 -13.88 19.45
CA ALA A 49 -12.47 -15.34 19.35
C ALA A 49 -12.80 -15.89 17.94
N GLY A 50 -13.62 -15.18 17.17
CA GLY A 50 -14.12 -15.66 15.87
C GLY A 50 -13.38 -15.11 14.65
N GLU A 51 -12.71 -13.97 14.80
CA GLU A 51 -12.06 -13.30 13.68
C GLU A 51 -10.99 -12.30 14.17
N ARG A 52 -10.09 -11.93 13.25
CA ARG A 52 -9.03 -10.94 13.44
C ARG A 52 -9.24 -9.83 12.42
N ARG A 53 -9.50 -8.60 12.86
CA ARG A 53 -9.80 -7.47 11.96
C ARG A 53 -8.87 -6.30 12.21
N VAL A 54 -8.36 -5.73 11.12
CA VAL A 54 -7.62 -4.48 11.09
C VAL A 54 -8.22 -3.58 10.02
N LYS A 55 -8.12 -2.25 10.20
CA LYS A 55 -8.46 -1.29 9.16
C LYS A 55 -7.18 -0.67 8.62
N LEU A 56 -7.10 -0.51 7.31
CA LEU A 56 -5.94 0.05 6.62
C LEU A 56 -6.36 1.21 5.72
N GLN A 57 -5.61 2.30 5.81
CA GLN A 57 -5.54 3.37 4.81
C GLN A 57 -4.07 3.51 4.44
N GLY A 58 -3.74 3.48 3.15
CA GLY A 58 -2.35 3.51 2.69
C GLY A 58 -1.86 2.15 2.20
N GLU A 59 -0.63 1.77 2.50
CA GLU A 59 -0.01 0.54 2.02
C GLU A 59 0.65 -0.24 3.15
N ALA A 60 0.35 -1.54 3.19
CA ALA A 60 0.93 -2.44 4.17
C ALA A 60 1.16 -3.84 3.60
N TYR A 61 2.30 -4.41 3.98
CA TYR A 61 2.64 -5.80 3.73
C TYR A 61 2.40 -6.62 4.98
N PHE A 62 1.68 -7.72 4.82
CA PHE A 62 1.24 -8.58 5.93
C PHE A 62 1.90 -9.96 5.84
N GLU A 63 2.45 -10.42 6.96
CA GLU A 63 2.84 -11.81 7.19
C GLU A 63 1.89 -12.37 8.26
N VAL A 64 0.73 -12.86 7.81
CA VAL A 64 -0.35 -13.28 8.71
C VAL A 64 -0.08 -14.67 9.26
N THR A 65 -0.09 -14.80 10.59
CA THR A 65 0.00 -16.08 11.28
C THR A 65 -1.16 -16.98 10.89
N GLN A 66 -0.85 -18.24 10.55
CA GLN A 66 -1.87 -19.20 10.14
C GLN A 66 -2.71 -19.65 11.32
N GLU A 67 -4.02 -19.39 11.23
CA GLU A 67 -5.02 -19.86 12.19
C GLU A 67 -6.24 -20.41 11.47
N GLN A 68 -6.50 -21.73 11.65
CA GLN A 68 -7.72 -22.34 11.14
C GLN A 68 -8.91 -21.96 12.02
N GLY A 69 -10.01 -21.53 11.39
CA GLY A 69 -11.26 -21.17 12.10
C GLY A 69 -11.33 -19.73 12.62
N ARG A 70 -10.24 -18.94 12.53
CA ARG A 70 -10.22 -17.54 12.93
C ARG A 70 -9.60 -16.67 11.80
N PRO A 71 -10.37 -16.34 10.76
CA PRO A 71 -9.87 -15.59 9.62
C PRO A 71 -9.37 -14.19 10.01
N PHE A 72 -8.38 -13.71 9.23
CA PHE A 72 -7.84 -12.36 9.33
C PHE A 72 -8.43 -11.51 8.21
N TYR A 73 -8.89 -10.31 8.56
CA TYR A 73 -9.47 -9.34 7.63
C TYR A 73 -8.66 -8.05 7.64
N VAL A 74 -8.32 -7.56 6.44
CA VAL A 74 -7.87 -6.20 6.23
C VAL A 74 -9.02 -5.43 5.58
N GLU A 75 -9.56 -4.46 6.27
CA GLU A 75 -10.66 -3.62 5.81
C GLU A 75 -10.16 -2.25 5.36
N SER A 76 -10.65 -1.78 4.24
CA SER A 76 -10.52 -0.39 3.78
C SER A 76 -11.88 0.12 3.34
N GLU A 77 -11.97 1.39 2.96
CA GLU A 77 -13.20 1.93 2.38
C GLU A 77 -13.59 1.28 1.05
N LEU A 78 -12.64 0.69 0.33
CA LEU A 78 -12.80 0.23 -1.05
C LEU A 78 -12.95 -1.28 -1.17
N LEU A 79 -12.32 -2.02 -0.28
CA LEU A 79 -12.28 -3.48 -0.33
C LEU A 79 -12.04 -4.09 1.04
N THR A 80 -12.37 -5.36 1.16
CA THR A 80 -12.03 -6.21 2.30
C THR A 80 -11.23 -7.41 1.80
N VAL A 81 -10.07 -7.62 2.39
CA VAL A 81 -9.20 -8.78 2.13
C VAL A 81 -9.37 -9.79 3.26
N LYS A 82 -9.66 -11.05 2.92
CA LYS A 82 -9.82 -12.15 3.87
C LYS A 82 -8.77 -13.22 3.62
N VAL A 83 -8.08 -13.63 4.70
CA VAL A 83 -7.05 -14.67 4.68
C VAL A 83 -7.12 -15.58 5.92
N LEU A 84 -6.41 -16.71 5.91
CA LEU A 84 -6.26 -17.62 7.07
C LEU A 84 -4.82 -17.71 7.58
N GLY A 85 -3.84 -17.45 6.72
CA GLY A 85 -2.41 -17.51 7.01
C GLY A 85 -1.68 -17.30 5.68
N THR A 86 -1.26 -16.09 5.40
CA THR A 86 -0.97 -15.63 4.04
C THR A 86 0.03 -14.49 4.11
N VAL A 87 0.87 -14.41 3.10
CA VAL A 87 1.79 -13.28 2.89
C VAL A 87 1.30 -12.49 1.68
N PHE A 88 0.98 -11.22 1.86
CA PHE A 88 0.41 -10.36 0.82
C PHE A 88 0.65 -8.88 1.10
N ASP A 89 0.50 -8.07 0.07
CA ASP A 89 0.55 -6.61 0.12
C ASP A 89 -0.82 -6.02 -0.22
N VAL A 90 -1.19 -4.94 0.47
CA VAL A 90 -2.42 -4.16 0.21
C VAL A 90 -2.06 -2.69 0.08
N LYS A 91 -2.40 -2.08 -1.06
CA LYS A 91 -2.20 -0.66 -1.36
C LYS A 91 -3.55 0.02 -1.61
N VAL A 92 -3.97 0.88 -0.68
CA VAL A 92 -5.30 1.53 -0.64
C VAL A 92 -5.18 3.00 -0.20
N TYR A 93 -4.34 3.78 -0.90
CA TYR A 93 -4.27 5.22 -0.70
C TYR A 93 -5.50 5.90 -1.28
N GLU A 94 -6.03 6.89 -0.58
CA GLU A 94 -7.26 7.60 -0.96
C GLU A 94 -7.09 8.40 -2.27
N GLU A 95 -5.91 8.97 -2.48
CA GLU A 95 -5.58 9.76 -3.66
C GLU A 95 -5.26 8.92 -4.90
N ASP A 96 -5.07 7.60 -4.75
CA ASP A 96 -4.74 6.73 -5.87
C ASP A 96 -5.99 6.40 -6.71
N THR A 97 -5.82 6.40 -8.03
CA THR A 97 -6.89 6.03 -8.97
C THR A 97 -7.13 4.53 -9.03
N ARG A 98 -6.23 3.75 -8.46
CA ARG A 98 -6.32 2.29 -8.36
C ARG A 98 -5.82 1.81 -7.01
N VAL A 99 -6.46 0.79 -6.50
CA VAL A 99 -6.04 0.07 -5.29
C VAL A 99 -5.67 -1.36 -5.66
N TYR A 100 -4.74 -1.94 -4.88
CA TYR A 100 -4.14 -3.22 -5.22
C TYR A 100 -4.10 -4.16 -4.03
N THR A 101 -4.22 -5.47 -4.32
CA THR A 101 -3.88 -6.54 -3.37
C THR A 101 -3.02 -7.55 -4.11
N THR A 102 -1.78 -7.72 -3.68
CA THR A 102 -0.78 -8.61 -4.32
C THR A 102 -0.50 -9.80 -3.43
N LEU A 103 -0.65 -11.01 -3.94
CA LEU A 103 -0.44 -12.24 -3.18
C LEU A 103 0.97 -12.80 -3.40
N VAL A 104 1.72 -12.96 -2.31
CA VAL A 104 3.06 -13.55 -2.30
C VAL A 104 2.99 -15.05 -2.02
N SER A 105 2.27 -15.47 -0.96
CA SER A 105 2.08 -16.88 -0.63
C SER A 105 0.78 -17.11 0.14
N GLY A 106 0.19 -18.30 0.01
CA GLY A 106 -1.08 -18.67 0.63
C GLY A 106 -2.29 -18.47 -0.28
N SER A 107 -3.39 -17.92 0.22
CA SER A 107 -4.62 -17.67 -0.51
C SER A 107 -5.33 -16.42 0.02
N VAL A 108 -5.84 -15.61 -0.88
CA VAL A 108 -6.58 -14.37 -0.59
C VAL A 108 -7.94 -14.39 -1.25
N GLU A 109 -8.96 -13.99 -0.50
CA GLU A 109 -10.27 -13.61 -1.04
C GLU A 109 -10.42 -12.08 -0.86
N VAL A 110 -10.58 -11.36 -1.97
CA VAL A 110 -10.87 -9.91 -1.98
C VAL A 110 -12.36 -9.73 -2.25
N THR A 111 -13.00 -8.89 -1.45
CA THR A 111 -14.39 -8.45 -1.65
C THR A 111 -14.39 -6.95 -1.88
N ASP A 112 -14.91 -6.47 -3.00
CA ASP A 112 -15.03 -5.04 -3.29
C ASP A 112 -16.29 -4.42 -2.68
N ARG A 113 -16.47 -3.10 -2.86
CA ARG A 113 -17.66 -2.35 -2.38
C ARG A 113 -19.00 -2.86 -2.93
N GLN A 114 -18.99 -3.52 -4.08
CA GLN A 114 -20.21 -4.04 -4.74
C GLN A 114 -20.57 -5.42 -4.19
N GLY A 115 -19.71 -5.99 -3.32
CA GLY A 115 -19.85 -7.35 -2.79
C GLY A 115 -19.32 -8.43 -3.73
N GLU A 116 -18.67 -8.03 -4.84
CA GLU A 116 -18.04 -8.95 -5.77
C GLU A 116 -16.80 -9.58 -5.12
N LYS A 117 -16.71 -10.89 -5.22
CA LYS A 117 -15.62 -11.67 -4.63
C LYS A 117 -14.67 -12.17 -5.70
N ARG A 118 -13.37 -12.00 -5.44
CA ARG A 118 -12.29 -12.54 -6.26
C ARG A 118 -11.31 -13.30 -5.38
N LYS A 119 -10.89 -14.47 -5.84
CA LYS A 119 -9.78 -15.22 -5.24
C LYS A 119 -8.56 -15.02 -6.09
N ILE A 120 -7.42 -14.81 -5.47
CA ILE A 120 -6.12 -14.71 -6.13
C ILE A 120 -5.18 -15.77 -5.58
N VAL A 121 -4.27 -16.23 -6.45
CA VAL A 121 -3.22 -17.22 -6.15
C VAL A 121 -1.85 -16.54 -6.11
N PRO A 122 -0.82 -17.17 -5.54
CA PRO A 122 0.53 -16.58 -5.48
C PRO A 122 1.04 -16.12 -6.85
N GLY A 123 1.58 -14.89 -6.90
CA GLY A 123 2.01 -14.23 -8.14
C GLY A 123 0.91 -13.44 -8.85
N GLU A 124 -0.31 -13.40 -8.31
CA GLU A 124 -1.39 -12.58 -8.85
C GLU A 124 -1.61 -11.30 -8.02
N GLN A 125 -2.11 -10.29 -8.73
CA GLN A 125 -2.53 -9.02 -8.16
C GLN A 125 -3.98 -8.74 -8.58
N PHE A 126 -4.82 -8.49 -7.58
CA PHE A 126 -6.12 -7.86 -7.76
C PHE A 126 -5.92 -6.35 -7.86
N SER A 127 -6.58 -5.71 -8.83
CA SER A 127 -6.65 -4.25 -8.93
C SER A 127 -8.09 -3.79 -9.09
N LEU A 128 -8.44 -2.67 -8.45
CA LEU A 128 -9.74 -2.02 -8.54
C LEU A 128 -9.54 -0.57 -8.93
N ASP A 129 -10.15 -0.15 -10.03
CA ASP A 129 -10.22 1.25 -10.43
C ASP A 129 -11.23 1.98 -9.55
N THR A 130 -10.79 3.02 -8.85
CA THR A 130 -11.58 3.71 -7.82
C THR A 130 -12.72 4.55 -8.41
N LYS A 131 -12.59 4.97 -9.69
CA LYS A 131 -13.56 5.81 -10.40
C LYS A 131 -14.65 4.97 -11.06
N THR A 132 -14.25 3.89 -11.73
CA THR A 132 -15.18 3.06 -12.51
C THR A 132 -15.74 1.87 -11.72
N GLY A 133 -15.07 1.46 -10.64
CA GLY A 133 -15.40 0.25 -9.88
C GLY A 133 -15.05 -1.05 -10.62
N GLN A 134 -14.34 -0.96 -11.76
CA GLN A 134 -13.91 -2.15 -12.49
C GLN A 134 -12.73 -2.81 -11.80
N SER A 135 -12.80 -4.12 -11.63
CA SER A 135 -11.73 -4.93 -11.04
C SER A 135 -11.13 -5.91 -12.05
N THR A 136 -9.83 -6.16 -11.91
CA THR A 136 -9.09 -7.16 -12.70
C THR A 136 -8.17 -7.97 -11.80
N VAL A 137 -7.82 -9.18 -12.26
CA VAL A 137 -6.78 -10.01 -11.66
C VAL A 137 -5.75 -10.30 -12.75
N THR A 138 -4.48 -10.02 -12.46
CA THR A 138 -3.38 -10.20 -13.41
C THR A 138 -2.18 -10.85 -12.72
N THR A 139 -1.39 -11.62 -13.48
CA THR A 139 -0.09 -12.11 -12.99
C THR A 139 0.91 -10.97 -12.98
N VAL A 140 1.64 -10.82 -11.88
CA VAL A 140 2.62 -9.75 -11.68
C VAL A 140 3.94 -10.30 -11.13
N ASP A 141 5.00 -9.51 -11.29
CA ASP A 141 6.23 -9.72 -10.52
C ASP A 141 6.05 -9.16 -9.11
N VAL A 142 5.86 -10.04 -8.13
CA VAL A 142 5.62 -9.64 -6.73
C VAL A 142 6.79 -8.86 -6.14
N GLU A 143 8.02 -9.02 -6.67
CA GLU A 143 9.18 -8.24 -6.22
C GLU A 143 8.95 -6.75 -6.46
N ILE A 144 8.30 -6.37 -7.56
CA ILE A 144 8.00 -4.96 -7.86
C ILE A 144 7.06 -4.38 -6.81
N ALA A 145 5.96 -5.06 -6.53
CA ALA A 145 4.95 -4.58 -5.58
C ALA A 145 5.47 -4.52 -4.13
N THR A 146 6.46 -5.35 -3.78
CA THR A 146 6.93 -5.51 -2.39
C THR A 146 8.32 -4.94 -2.13
N ALA A 147 9.00 -4.38 -3.15
CA ALA A 147 10.37 -3.84 -3.03
C ALA A 147 10.51 -2.73 -1.98
N TRP A 148 9.42 -1.97 -1.75
CA TRP A 148 9.40 -0.87 -0.80
C TRP A 148 9.74 -1.31 0.64
N LYS A 149 9.33 -2.51 1.06
CA LYS A 149 9.66 -3.04 2.39
C LYS A 149 11.16 -3.30 2.59
N GLU A 150 11.90 -3.45 1.49
CA GLU A 150 13.38 -3.56 1.49
C GLU A 150 14.06 -2.19 1.27
N GLY A 151 13.29 -1.08 1.31
CA GLY A 151 13.80 0.27 1.10
C GLY A 151 14.17 0.59 -0.34
N ILE A 152 13.47 0.00 -1.31
CA ILE A 152 13.73 0.15 -2.74
C ILE A 152 12.47 0.65 -3.45
N PHE A 153 12.60 1.73 -4.21
CA PHE A 153 11.66 2.05 -5.28
C PHE A 153 11.99 1.17 -6.49
N TYR A 154 11.01 0.38 -6.93
CA TYR A 154 11.14 -0.43 -8.12
C TYR A 154 9.97 -0.13 -9.07
N PHE A 155 10.30 0.44 -10.22
CA PHE A 155 9.36 0.79 -11.28
C PHE A 155 9.64 -0.07 -12.51
N LYS A 156 8.59 -0.54 -13.17
CA LYS A 156 8.68 -1.25 -14.44
C LYS A 156 7.54 -0.79 -15.34
N ASP A 157 7.92 -0.07 -16.41
CA ASP A 157 6.97 0.53 -17.36
C ASP A 157 5.87 1.34 -16.65
N GLU A 158 6.27 2.04 -15.55
CA GLU A 158 5.36 2.78 -14.69
C GLU A 158 5.18 4.21 -15.23
N PRO A 159 3.94 4.71 -15.36
CA PRO A 159 3.67 6.09 -15.74
C PRO A 159 4.31 7.09 -14.76
N LEU A 160 4.85 8.18 -15.29
CA LEU A 160 5.48 9.23 -14.48
C LEU A 160 4.54 9.76 -13.39
N GLU A 161 3.24 9.89 -13.69
CA GLU A 161 2.25 10.34 -12.73
C GLU A 161 2.20 9.43 -11.50
N GLU A 162 2.21 8.11 -11.68
CA GLU A 162 2.19 7.15 -10.57
C GLU A 162 3.51 7.15 -9.80
N ILE A 163 4.65 7.27 -10.49
CA ILE A 163 5.96 7.44 -9.87
C ILE A 163 5.99 8.70 -9.00
N MET A 164 5.51 9.82 -9.54
CA MET A 164 5.50 11.09 -8.80
C MET A 164 4.57 11.04 -7.57
N LYS A 165 3.46 10.32 -7.59
CA LYS A 165 2.61 10.08 -6.41
C LYS A 165 3.39 9.33 -5.32
N ILE A 166 4.14 8.29 -5.68
CA ILE A 166 4.96 7.53 -4.73
C ILE A 166 6.05 8.43 -4.11
N LEU A 167 6.74 9.22 -4.94
CA LEU A 167 7.76 10.16 -4.47
C LEU A 167 7.16 11.29 -3.62
N ALA A 168 5.97 11.78 -3.98
CA ALA A 168 5.25 12.80 -3.22
C ALA A 168 4.95 12.32 -1.80
N ARG A 169 4.44 11.09 -1.64
CA ARG A 169 4.19 10.49 -0.33
C ARG A 169 5.47 10.27 0.48
N TRP A 170 6.54 9.84 -0.19
CA TRP A 170 7.80 9.59 0.52
C TRP A 170 8.51 10.87 0.96
N TYR A 171 8.61 11.86 0.06
CA TYR A 171 9.33 13.11 0.33
C TYR A 171 8.45 14.26 0.82
N ASN A 172 7.15 14.04 0.99
CA ASN A 172 6.17 15.05 1.38
C ASN A 172 6.16 16.26 0.43
N LEU A 173 5.95 15.97 -0.87
CA LEU A 173 5.99 16.96 -1.95
C LEU A 173 4.61 17.23 -2.53
N ASP A 174 4.42 18.44 -3.01
CA ASP A 174 3.28 18.87 -3.83
C ASP A 174 3.74 18.89 -5.31
N ILE A 175 3.14 18.03 -6.15
CA ILE A 175 3.58 17.83 -7.54
C ILE A 175 2.76 18.70 -8.49
N PHE A 176 3.45 19.45 -9.33
CA PHE A 176 2.88 20.27 -10.40
C PHE A 176 3.47 19.85 -11.75
N TYR A 177 2.65 19.86 -12.80
CA TYR A 177 3.07 19.51 -14.14
C TYR A 177 2.91 20.71 -15.06
N ALA A 178 3.97 21.08 -15.78
CA ALA A 178 3.92 22.15 -16.78
C ALA A 178 3.20 21.73 -18.07
N GLY A 179 2.91 20.44 -18.25
CA GLY A 179 2.12 19.89 -19.35
C GLY A 179 1.58 18.49 -19.00
N GLU A 180 0.45 18.13 -19.59
CA GLU A 180 -0.23 16.85 -19.26
C GLU A 180 0.41 15.64 -19.97
N GLN A 181 1.01 15.82 -21.14
CA GLN A 181 1.53 14.72 -21.96
C GLN A 181 2.63 13.90 -21.28
N MET A 182 3.43 14.52 -20.40
CA MET A 182 4.52 13.84 -19.71
C MET A 182 4.04 12.85 -18.66
N LYS A 183 2.84 13.03 -18.13
CA LYS A 183 2.28 12.16 -17.08
C LYS A 183 2.24 10.69 -17.48
N GLN A 184 2.01 10.42 -18.77
CA GLN A 184 1.87 9.07 -19.32
C GLN A 184 3.19 8.48 -19.82
N THR A 185 4.29 9.24 -19.77
CA THR A 185 5.61 8.69 -20.12
C THR A 185 6.01 7.65 -19.09
N VAL A 186 6.43 6.48 -19.56
CA VAL A 186 6.75 5.34 -18.69
C VAL A 186 8.24 5.27 -18.39
N TYR A 187 8.56 4.88 -17.16
CA TYR A 187 9.93 4.71 -16.70
C TYR A 187 10.10 3.37 -15.99
N SER A 188 11.30 2.80 -16.14
CA SER A 188 11.71 1.58 -15.44
C SER A 188 13.03 1.81 -14.71
N GLY A 189 13.14 1.28 -13.50
CA GLY A 189 14.37 1.39 -12.71
C GLY A 189 14.23 0.97 -11.27
N LYS A 190 15.38 0.76 -10.62
CA LYS A 190 15.48 0.50 -9.18
C LYS A 190 16.29 1.59 -8.51
N MET A 191 15.81 2.12 -7.38
CA MET A 191 16.48 3.17 -6.60
C MET A 191 16.28 2.93 -5.12
N LYS A 192 17.28 3.29 -4.30
CA LYS A 192 17.12 3.28 -2.83
C LYS A 192 16.16 4.39 -2.40
N MET A 193 15.30 4.09 -1.43
CA MET A 193 14.35 5.05 -0.88
C MET A 193 15.02 6.10 0.02
N TYR A 194 16.04 5.68 0.78
CA TYR A 194 16.72 6.52 1.77
C TYR A 194 17.88 7.34 1.18
N VAL A 195 17.59 8.06 0.08
CA VAL A 195 18.50 9.04 -0.55
C VAL A 195 17.79 10.38 -0.66
N SER A 196 18.49 11.46 -1.02
CA SER A 196 17.85 12.76 -1.20
C SER A 196 16.92 12.76 -2.42
N VAL A 197 15.88 13.58 -2.38
CA VAL A 197 14.97 13.72 -3.53
C VAL A 197 15.72 14.26 -4.75
N GLU A 198 16.67 15.17 -4.55
CA GLU A 198 17.50 15.74 -5.61
C GLU A 198 18.33 14.66 -6.33
N ASP A 199 18.79 13.63 -5.61
CA ASP A 199 19.53 12.51 -6.21
C ASP A 199 18.62 11.65 -7.08
N ILE A 200 17.36 11.47 -6.69
CA ILE A 200 16.35 10.77 -7.49
C ILE A 200 16.00 11.58 -8.73
N LEU A 201 15.65 12.86 -8.57
CA LEU A 201 15.27 13.74 -9.67
C LEU A 201 16.39 13.85 -10.73
N ARG A 202 17.65 13.97 -10.29
CA ARG A 202 18.81 13.93 -11.20
C ARG A 202 18.90 12.66 -12.05
N LYS A 203 18.45 11.51 -11.54
CA LYS A 203 18.43 10.27 -12.32
C LYS A 203 17.37 10.32 -13.43
N PHE A 204 16.19 10.86 -13.12
CA PHE A 204 15.16 11.08 -14.14
C PHE A 204 15.58 12.11 -15.18
N GLU A 205 16.24 13.21 -14.79
CA GLU A 205 16.76 14.22 -15.75
C GLU A 205 17.82 13.66 -16.71
N LYS A 206 18.61 12.65 -16.26
CA LYS A 206 19.60 11.97 -17.12
C LYS A 206 18.96 11.12 -18.22
N SER A 207 17.69 10.74 -18.10
CA SER A 207 16.96 10.08 -19.20
C SER A 207 16.73 11.00 -20.40
N GLY A 208 16.87 12.34 -20.21
CA GLY A 208 16.91 13.32 -21.28
C GLY A 208 15.60 14.08 -21.48
N ASP A 209 14.47 13.55 -21.05
CA ASP A 209 13.14 14.03 -21.42
C ASP A 209 12.49 14.94 -20.39
N LEU A 210 13.05 15.02 -19.18
CA LEU A 210 12.47 15.76 -18.06
C LEU A 210 13.43 16.79 -17.48
N HIS A 211 12.85 17.83 -16.87
CA HIS A 211 13.51 18.77 -15.99
C HIS A 211 12.64 19.02 -14.76
N PHE A 212 13.26 19.20 -13.60
CA PHE A 212 12.56 19.40 -12.34
C PHE A 212 12.97 20.69 -11.65
N GLU A 213 12.01 21.41 -11.13
CA GLU A 213 12.24 22.58 -10.28
C GLU A 213 11.63 22.33 -8.90
N LEU A 214 12.49 22.24 -7.86
CA LEU A 214 12.08 22.05 -6.48
C LEU A 214 12.22 23.34 -5.69
N LYS A 215 11.09 23.84 -5.14
CA LYS A 215 11.04 25.01 -4.25
C LYS A 215 10.31 24.65 -2.95
N GLY A 216 11.06 24.39 -1.90
CA GLY A 216 10.48 23.86 -0.65
C GLY A 216 9.85 22.49 -0.87
N LYS A 217 8.53 22.39 -0.73
CA LYS A 217 7.76 21.16 -1.01
C LYS A 217 7.17 21.11 -2.43
N ALA A 218 7.16 22.23 -3.13
CA ALA A 218 6.60 22.32 -4.47
C ALA A 218 7.60 21.80 -5.50
N LEU A 219 7.25 20.70 -6.18
CA LEU A 219 8.01 20.10 -7.25
C LEU A 219 7.27 20.32 -8.57
N THR A 220 7.87 21.11 -9.47
CA THR A 220 7.33 21.29 -10.83
C THR A 220 8.09 20.41 -11.81
N VAL A 221 7.34 19.67 -12.60
CA VAL A 221 7.84 18.74 -13.63
C VAL A 221 7.65 19.38 -15.00
N TYR A 222 8.74 19.48 -15.76
CA TYR A 222 8.76 19.99 -17.13
C TYR A 222 9.17 18.88 -18.09
N GLY A 223 8.52 18.79 -19.26
CA GLY A 223 9.04 18.06 -20.40
C GLY A 223 10.04 18.95 -21.17
N LYS A 224 11.07 18.35 -21.72
CA LYS A 224 12.01 19.04 -22.62
C LYS A 224 11.54 19.04 -24.06
#